data_60016ae5fc25d68d1d01557c3cab5dd3
#
_entry.id   60016ae5fc25d68d1d01557c3cab5dd3
#
_cell.length_a   1.000
_cell.length_b   1.000
_cell.length_c   1.000
_cell.angle_alpha   90.00
_cell.angle_beta   90.00
_cell.angle_gamma   90.00
#
_symmetry.space_group_name_H-M   'P 1'
#
loop_
_entity.id
_entity.type
_entity.pdbx_description
1 polymer ?
#
loop_
_entity_poly.entity_id
_entity_poly.type
_entity_poly.pdbx_seq_one_letter_code
_entity_poly.pdbx_strand_id
1 'polypeptide(L)'
;ANGQQLLFALQSKTAWQRAIVRVDRATLQADTLLADSRNLAQFTMSADGSTAIVSGGDGNRPFDLWALHAPYTALTRLTDANPTLAARALGRTELLAYLDADGRTEYGVVHYPAGFTTGRPYPTIFIIYEDFFADTWDAMANLLNAHGYVVVKPSVRFDIGYPGEAWVKGVTAAANKLIEMGVADSTRLGVHGTSYGGYATNLLITQTNRFKAAVNISGKVDMISFYTDSPRLGVRNVHAAEKSQDRLGATLWQQPQKYVAHSAVMFADRITTPLLLMTGELDANVPALNTREMYYALRRLNKPVTWVTYSQGGHGTPLSSLDDWTDFHERLLAWYAKHLKSAPTLP
;
A
#
# COMPACT_ATOMS: atom_id res chain seq x y z
N ALA A 1 -38.92 -5.39 -4.83
CA ALA A 1 -38.42 -6.20 -5.95
C ALA A 1 -39.18 -7.53 -5.96
N ASN A 2 -39.68 -7.96 -7.10
CA ASN A 2 -40.47 -9.19 -7.27
C ASN A 2 -39.64 -10.49 -7.25
N GLY A 3 -38.33 -10.39 -6.96
CA GLY A 3 -37.41 -11.52 -6.90
C GLY A 3 -37.11 -12.21 -8.24
N GLN A 4 -37.57 -11.66 -9.36
CA GLN A 4 -37.34 -12.23 -10.70
C GLN A 4 -36.02 -11.78 -11.31
N GLN A 5 -35.46 -10.66 -10.84
CA GLN A 5 -34.19 -10.12 -11.35
C GLN A 5 -33.16 -10.03 -10.23
N LEU A 6 -31.93 -10.38 -10.54
CA LEU A 6 -30.76 -10.20 -9.69
C LEU A 6 -29.85 -9.12 -10.29
N LEU A 7 -29.29 -8.28 -9.44
CA LEU A 7 -28.27 -7.30 -9.82
C LEU A 7 -26.93 -7.70 -9.23
N PHE A 8 -25.90 -7.69 -10.06
CA PHE A 8 -24.53 -7.99 -9.68
C PHE A 8 -23.64 -6.79 -9.96
N ALA A 9 -22.79 -6.42 -9.01
CA ALA A 9 -21.64 -5.57 -9.25
C ALA A 9 -20.45 -6.46 -9.60
N LEU A 10 -19.93 -6.34 -10.81
CA LEU A 10 -18.81 -7.11 -11.32
C LEU A 10 -17.57 -6.21 -11.46
N GLN A 11 -16.42 -6.81 -11.30
CA GLN A 11 -15.12 -6.16 -11.49
C GLN A 11 -14.22 -7.02 -12.37
N SER A 12 -13.56 -6.43 -13.35
CA SER A 12 -12.50 -7.08 -14.10
C SER A 12 -11.29 -7.36 -13.19
N LYS A 13 -10.59 -8.45 -13.46
CA LYS A 13 -9.34 -8.84 -12.76
C LYS A 13 -8.08 -8.33 -13.47
N THR A 14 -8.24 -7.73 -14.66
CA THR A 14 -7.10 -7.34 -15.52
C THR A 14 -7.18 -5.89 -15.99
N ALA A 15 -8.26 -5.19 -15.69
CA ALA A 15 -8.47 -3.79 -16.08
C ALA A 15 -9.33 -3.06 -15.06
N TRP A 16 -9.22 -1.74 -15.00
CA TRP A 16 -10.13 -0.91 -14.21
C TRP A 16 -11.47 -0.77 -14.93
N GLN A 17 -12.25 -1.81 -14.83
CA GLN A 17 -13.59 -1.88 -15.38
C GLN A 17 -14.51 -2.51 -14.35
N ARG A 18 -15.64 -1.87 -14.12
CA ARG A 18 -16.73 -2.34 -13.30
C ARG A 18 -18.00 -2.32 -14.11
N ALA A 19 -18.91 -3.23 -13.77
CA ALA A 19 -20.19 -3.33 -14.42
C ALA A 19 -21.29 -3.61 -13.43
N ILE A 20 -22.46 -3.01 -13.65
CA ILE A 20 -23.72 -3.47 -13.05
C ILE A 20 -24.40 -4.34 -14.06
N VAL A 21 -24.63 -5.59 -13.70
CA VAL A 21 -25.22 -6.61 -14.56
C VAL A 21 -26.53 -7.06 -13.93
N ARG A 22 -27.57 -7.07 -14.73
CA ARG A 22 -28.87 -7.64 -14.40
C ARG A 22 -28.97 -9.06 -14.94
N VAL A 23 -29.41 -9.99 -14.13
CA VAL A 23 -29.67 -11.38 -14.54
C VAL A 23 -31.15 -11.70 -14.30
N ASP A 24 -31.85 -12.13 -15.33
CA ASP A 24 -33.19 -12.66 -15.22
C ASP A 24 -33.12 -14.11 -14.68
N ARG A 25 -33.84 -14.39 -13.59
CA ARG A 25 -33.76 -15.68 -12.90
C ARG A 25 -34.41 -16.85 -13.66
N ALA A 26 -35.36 -16.54 -14.52
CA ALA A 26 -36.07 -17.60 -15.27
C ALA A 26 -35.29 -17.99 -16.53
N THR A 27 -34.73 -17.04 -17.23
CA THR A 27 -34.04 -17.24 -18.50
C THR A 27 -32.53 -17.33 -18.37
N LEU A 28 -31.96 -16.88 -17.22
CA LEU A 28 -30.53 -16.76 -16.97
C LEU A 28 -29.82 -15.80 -17.94
N GLN A 29 -30.59 -14.99 -18.67
CA GLN A 29 -30.00 -13.95 -19.51
C GLN A 29 -29.43 -12.83 -18.67
N ALA A 30 -28.25 -12.35 -19.06
CA ALA A 30 -27.51 -11.28 -18.40
C ALA A 30 -27.39 -10.06 -19.30
N ASP A 31 -27.78 -8.91 -18.79
CA ASP A 31 -27.64 -7.60 -19.45
C ASP A 31 -26.71 -6.71 -18.67
N THR A 32 -25.70 -6.14 -19.31
CA THR A 32 -24.87 -5.07 -18.71
C THR A 32 -25.64 -3.75 -18.76
N LEU A 33 -26.00 -3.23 -17.60
CA LEU A 33 -26.76 -1.99 -17.45
C LEU A 33 -25.85 -0.76 -17.40
N LEU A 34 -24.70 -0.90 -16.73
CA LEU A 34 -23.69 0.16 -16.58
C LEU A 34 -22.30 -0.46 -16.72
N ALA A 35 -21.42 0.19 -17.45
CA ALA A 35 -19.98 -0.05 -17.42
C ALA A 35 -19.26 1.25 -17.03
N ASP A 36 -18.32 1.16 -16.09
CA ASP A 36 -17.60 2.33 -15.53
C ASP A 36 -16.16 1.95 -15.19
N SER A 37 -15.23 2.90 -15.33
CA SER A 37 -13.83 2.72 -14.97
C SER A 37 -13.51 3.15 -13.54
N ARG A 38 -14.41 3.90 -12.90
CA ARG A 38 -14.23 4.32 -11.50
C ARG A 38 -14.28 3.13 -10.54
N ASN A 39 -13.62 3.27 -9.42
CA ASN A 39 -13.76 2.31 -8.34
C ASN A 39 -15.11 2.51 -7.64
N LEU A 40 -16.08 1.70 -8.00
CA LEU A 40 -17.41 1.68 -7.38
C LEU A 40 -17.44 0.65 -6.25
N ALA A 41 -17.87 1.06 -5.06
CA ALA A 41 -17.92 0.23 -3.86
C ALA A 41 -19.21 0.51 -3.05
N GLN A 42 -19.45 -0.28 -2.01
CA GLN A 42 -20.54 -0.08 -1.04
C GLN A 42 -21.92 0.07 -1.69
N PHE A 43 -22.27 -0.89 -2.52
CA PHE A 43 -23.56 -0.90 -3.20
C PHE A 43 -24.71 -1.18 -2.22
N THR A 44 -25.66 -0.25 -2.12
CA THR A 44 -26.87 -0.36 -1.29
C THR A 44 -28.09 -0.03 -2.11
N MET A 45 -29.15 -0.84 -2.00
CA MET A 45 -30.38 -0.68 -2.77
C MET A 45 -31.57 -0.30 -1.86
N SER A 46 -32.45 0.55 -2.35
CA SER A 46 -33.76 0.83 -1.72
C SER A 46 -34.64 -0.43 -1.68
N ALA A 47 -35.53 -0.49 -0.69
CA ALA A 47 -36.40 -1.68 -0.48
C ALA A 47 -37.29 -1.98 -1.69
N ASP A 48 -37.74 -0.97 -2.43
CA ASP A 48 -38.55 -1.10 -3.63
C ASP A 48 -37.71 -1.42 -4.90
N GLY A 49 -36.38 -1.39 -4.79
CA GLY A 49 -35.48 -1.63 -5.89
C GLY A 49 -35.43 -0.51 -6.93
N SER A 50 -35.97 0.67 -6.64
CA SER A 50 -35.98 1.77 -7.62
C SER A 50 -34.66 2.54 -7.69
N THR A 51 -33.89 2.54 -6.61
CA THR A 51 -32.67 3.33 -6.47
C THR A 51 -31.57 2.54 -5.78
N ALA A 52 -30.36 2.59 -6.31
CA ALA A 52 -29.15 2.14 -5.64
C ALA A 52 -28.23 3.32 -5.34
N ILE A 53 -27.56 3.25 -4.19
CA ILE A 53 -26.48 4.17 -3.83
C ILE A 53 -25.17 3.40 -3.87
N VAL A 54 -24.16 4.02 -4.46
CA VAL A 54 -22.79 3.50 -4.51
C VAL A 54 -21.81 4.58 -4.07
N SER A 55 -20.71 4.18 -3.46
CA SER A 55 -19.55 5.07 -3.32
C SER A 55 -18.66 4.91 -4.55
N GLY A 56 -18.18 6.02 -5.11
CA GLY A 56 -17.36 6.00 -6.32
C GLY A 56 -16.24 7.05 -6.27
N GLY A 57 -15.04 6.64 -6.67
CA GLY A 57 -13.86 7.48 -6.72
C GLY A 57 -12.77 6.87 -7.60
N ASP A 58 -11.64 7.56 -7.68
CA ASP A 58 -10.43 7.13 -8.39
C ASP A 58 -9.18 7.65 -7.68
N GLY A 59 -7.99 7.42 -8.22
CA GLY A 59 -6.72 7.86 -7.60
C GLY A 59 -6.58 9.37 -7.44
N ASN A 60 -7.36 10.14 -8.16
CA ASN A 60 -7.35 11.61 -8.11
C ASN A 60 -8.57 12.20 -7.41
N ARG A 61 -9.50 11.36 -7.01
CA ARG A 61 -10.76 11.79 -6.43
C ARG A 61 -11.19 10.87 -5.31
N PRO A 62 -11.24 11.36 -4.05
CA PRO A 62 -11.82 10.61 -2.95
C PRO A 62 -13.24 10.13 -3.26
N PHE A 63 -13.69 9.12 -2.52
CA PHE A 63 -15.04 8.61 -2.71
C PHE A 63 -16.11 9.66 -2.44
N ASP A 64 -17.05 9.76 -3.38
CA ASP A 64 -18.32 10.44 -3.25
C ASP A 64 -19.48 9.45 -3.35
N LEU A 65 -20.67 9.88 -2.94
CA LEU A 65 -21.89 9.11 -3.13
C LEU A 65 -22.50 9.40 -4.50
N TRP A 66 -22.96 8.33 -5.14
CA TRP A 66 -23.62 8.37 -6.44
C TRP A 66 -24.92 7.58 -6.37
N ALA A 67 -25.95 8.05 -7.04
CA ALA A 67 -27.22 7.34 -7.22
C ALA A 67 -27.30 6.69 -8.60
N LEU A 68 -27.88 5.51 -8.62
CA LEU A 68 -28.32 4.78 -9.79
C LEU A 68 -29.82 4.58 -9.66
N HIS A 69 -30.58 5.24 -10.52
CA HIS A 69 -32.04 5.03 -10.60
C HIS A 69 -32.36 3.98 -11.66
N ALA A 70 -33.41 3.20 -11.46
CA ALA A 70 -33.88 2.28 -12.49
C ALA A 70 -34.11 3.07 -13.81
N PRO A 71 -33.63 2.58 -14.98
CA PRO A 71 -33.10 1.23 -15.27
C PRO A 71 -31.59 1.01 -14.97
N TYR A 72 -30.94 1.82 -14.15
CA TYR A 72 -29.55 1.70 -13.66
C TYR A 72 -28.47 1.90 -14.75
N THR A 73 -28.72 2.77 -15.69
CA THR A 73 -27.84 2.99 -16.84
C THR A 73 -26.92 4.21 -16.69
N ALA A 74 -27.13 5.04 -15.67
CA ALA A 74 -26.34 6.24 -15.44
C ALA A 74 -26.16 6.54 -13.95
N LEU A 75 -24.98 7.04 -13.61
CA LEU A 75 -24.63 7.51 -12.26
C LEU A 75 -24.89 9.00 -12.12
N THR A 76 -25.63 9.38 -11.09
CA THR A 76 -25.83 10.78 -10.71
C THR A 76 -25.06 11.05 -9.42
N ARG A 77 -24.15 12.02 -9.44
CA ARG A 77 -23.36 12.38 -8.24
C ARG A 77 -24.27 13.07 -7.22
N LEU A 78 -24.22 12.61 -5.97
CA LEU A 78 -25.01 13.15 -4.86
C LEU A 78 -24.20 14.05 -3.93
N THR A 79 -22.90 13.78 -3.78
CA THR A 79 -22.04 14.54 -2.87
C THR A 79 -20.81 15.10 -3.58
N ASP A 80 -20.27 16.17 -3.04
CA ASP A 80 -18.96 16.73 -3.33
C ASP A 80 -18.25 16.97 -2.00
N ALA A 81 -17.70 15.88 -1.43
CA ALA A 81 -17.13 15.93 -0.09
C ALA A 81 -15.79 16.68 -0.02
N ASN A 82 -15.11 16.82 -1.16
CA ASN A 82 -13.77 17.42 -1.24
C ASN A 82 -13.68 18.45 -2.38
N PRO A 83 -14.50 19.52 -2.38
CA PRO A 83 -14.60 20.45 -3.52
C PRO A 83 -13.27 21.19 -3.79
N THR A 84 -12.44 21.41 -2.79
CA THR A 84 -11.16 22.09 -2.92
C THR A 84 -10.12 21.31 -3.74
N LEU A 85 -10.28 20.00 -3.86
CA LEU A 85 -9.39 19.17 -4.68
C LEU A 85 -9.55 19.42 -6.17
N ALA A 86 -10.73 19.88 -6.62
CA ALA A 86 -10.95 20.22 -8.02
C ALA A 86 -10.04 21.36 -8.52
N ALA A 87 -9.56 22.22 -7.63
CA ALA A 87 -8.63 23.30 -7.94
C ALA A 87 -7.14 22.88 -7.85
N ARG A 88 -6.86 21.63 -7.49
CA ARG A 88 -5.48 21.12 -7.37
C ARG A 88 -5.05 20.45 -8.67
N ALA A 89 -3.81 20.73 -9.08
CA ALA A 89 -3.17 20.01 -10.16
C ALA A 89 -2.74 18.62 -9.65
N LEU A 90 -3.61 17.64 -9.79
CA LEU A 90 -3.31 16.24 -9.48
C LEU A 90 -2.76 15.53 -10.71
N GLY A 91 -1.93 14.54 -10.51
CA GLY A 91 -1.43 13.70 -11.58
C GLY A 91 -2.44 12.65 -12.02
N ARG A 92 -2.06 11.77 -12.92
CA ARG A 92 -2.88 10.63 -13.36
C ARG A 92 -2.45 9.34 -12.66
N THR A 93 -3.35 8.38 -12.61
CA THR A 93 -3.07 7.01 -12.20
C THR A 93 -3.10 6.07 -13.39
N GLU A 94 -2.41 4.94 -13.26
CA GLU A 94 -2.35 3.91 -14.31
C GLU A 94 -2.18 2.52 -13.69
N LEU A 95 -2.87 1.54 -14.25
CA LEU A 95 -2.67 0.13 -13.91
C LEU A 95 -1.42 -0.38 -14.61
N LEU A 96 -0.43 -0.79 -13.82
CA LEU A 96 0.81 -1.40 -14.29
C LEU A 96 0.66 -2.93 -14.28
N ALA A 97 0.88 -3.57 -15.41
CA ALA A 97 1.05 -5.02 -15.47
C ALA A 97 2.54 -5.36 -15.63
N TYR A 98 3.02 -6.33 -14.86
CA TYR A 98 4.42 -6.80 -14.90
C TYR A 98 4.50 -8.28 -14.57
N LEU A 99 5.61 -8.91 -14.94
CA LEU A 99 5.91 -10.29 -14.56
C LEU A 99 6.79 -10.26 -13.31
N ASP A 100 6.41 -11.04 -12.29
CA ASP A 100 7.25 -11.27 -11.13
C ASP A 100 8.50 -12.15 -11.50
N ALA A 101 9.35 -12.41 -10.53
CA ALA A 101 10.55 -13.23 -10.76
C ALA A 101 10.23 -14.71 -11.12
N ASP A 102 9.03 -15.17 -10.84
CA ASP A 102 8.53 -16.52 -11.15
C ASP A 102 7.76 -16.55 -12.50
N GLY A 103 7.72 -15.42 -13.24
CA GLY A 103 7.02 -15.30 -14.53
C GLY A 103 5.49 -15.18 -14.41
N ARG A 104 4.97 -14.88 -13.22
CA ARG A 104 3.53 -14.69 -12.98
C ARG A 104 3.16 -13.24 -13.26
N THR A 105 2.01 -13.03 -13.91
CA THR A 105 1.48 -11.67 -14.10
C THR A 105 0.98 -11.11 -12.79
N GLU A 106 1.54 -9.99 -12.40
CA GLU A 106 1.12 -9.17 -11.27
C GLU A 106 0.72 -7.78 -11.75
N TYR A 107 -0.03 -7.08 -10.90
CA TYR A 107 -0.51 -5.74 -11.18
C TYR A 107 -0.05 -4.77 -10.09
N GLY A 108 -0.07 -3.48 -10.41
CA GLY A 108 0.18 -2.43 -9.44
C GLY A 108 -0.43 -1.13 -9.92
N VAL A 109 -0.52 -0.16 -9.03
CA VAL A 109 -1.03 1.18 -9.33
C VAL A 109 0.14 2.14 -9.37
N VAL A 110 0.30 2.84 -10.49
CA VAL A 110 1.27 3.93 -10.62
C VAL A 110 0.54 5.26 -10.51
N HIS A 111 1.00 6.11 -9.64
CA HIS A 111 0.56 7.49 -9.52
C HIS A 111 1.65 8.40 -10.09
N TYR A 112 1.35 9.16 -11.11
CA TYR A 112 2.26 10.11 -11.74
C TYR A 112 2.10 11.51 -11.16
N PRO A 113 3.18 12.29 -11.00
CA PRO A 113 3.05 13.69 -10.59
C PRO A 113 2.34 14.54 -11.66
N ALA A 114 1.73 15.63 -11.25
CA ALA A 114 1.21 16.62 -12.19
C ALA A 114 2.33 17.11 -13.11
N GLY A 115 2.04 17.22 -14.42
CA GLY A 115 3.05 17.60 -15.40
C GLY A 115 4.07 16.52 -15.73
N PHE A 116 3.80 15.25 -15.40
CA PHE A 116 4.65 14.13 -15.82
C PHE A 116 4.90 14.15 -17.33
N THR A 117 6.15 13.98 -17.72
CA THR A 117 6.57 13.87 -19.12
C THR A 117 7.32 12.56 -19.37
N THR A 118 7.03 11.91 -20.47
CA THR A 118 7.76 10.71 -20.90
C THR A 118 9.20 11.05 -21.31
N GLY A 119 10.10 10.07 -21.19
CA GLY A 119 11.52 10.24 -21.58
C GLY A 119 12.38 10.94 -20.53
N ARG A 120 11.83 11.29 -19.38
CA ARG A 120 12.56 11.79 -18.21
C ARG A 120 12.31 10.85 -17.02
N PRO A 121 13.31 10.13 -16.53
CA PRO A 121 13.15 9.28 -15.35
C PRO A 121 12.96 10.12 -14.07
N TYR A 122 12.05 9.68 -13.22
CA TYR A 122 11.69 10.35 -11.98
C TYR A 122 12.20 9.58 -10.74
N PRO A 123 12.52 10.29 -9.63
CA PRO A 123 12.67 9.63 -8.35
C PRO A 123 11.35 8.94 -8.02
N THR A 124 11.43 7.64 -7.67
CA THR A 124 10.25 6.79 -7.56
C THR A 124 10.16 6.16 -6.18
N ILE A 125 8.99 6.23 -5.56
CA ILE A 125 8.73 5.68 -4.22
C ILE A 125 7.74 4.53 -4.35
N PHE A 126 8.11 3.39 -3.78
CA PHE A 126 7.28 2.20 -3.69
C PHE A 126 6.58 2.16 -2.34
N ILE A 127 5.25 2.22 -2.34
CA ILE A 127 4.41 1.97 -1.17
C ILE A 127 4.02 0.50 -1.21
N ILE A 128 4.55 -0.29 -0.29
CA ILE A 128 4.41 -1.75 -0.34
C ILE A 128 3.51 -2.29 0.77
N TYR A 129 2.73 -3.31 0.40
CA TYR A 129 1.88 -4.07 1.32
C TYR A 129 1.66 -5.48 0.78
N GLU A 130 0.46 -5.81 0.28
CA GLU A 130 0.11 -7.12 -0.28
C GLU A 130 -0.40 -6.99 -1.71
N ASP A 131 -1.59 -6.38 -1.87
CA ASP A 131 -2.30 -6.30 -3.14
C ASP A 131 -2.79 -4.86 -3.39
N PHE A 132 -2.51 -4.36 -4.58
CA PHE A 132 -2.89 -3.03 -5.03
C PHE A 132 -3.35 -3.11 -6.48
N PHE A 133 -4.63 -3.26 -6.67
CA PHE A 133 -5.21 -3.29 -8.00
C PHE A 133 -6.16 -2.13 -8.27
N ALA A 134 -6.98 -1.77 -7.29
CA ALA A 134 -8.04 -0.78 -7.49
C ALA A 134 -7.49 0.65 -7.59
N ASP A 135 -8.01 1.42 -8.53
CA ASP A 135 -7.78 2.85 -8.62
C ASP A 135 -8.53 3.56 -7.49
N THR A 136 -7.81 3.95 -6.45
CA THR A 136 -8.38 4.58 -5.26
C THR A 136 -7.56 5.78 -4.83
N TRP A 137 -8.24 6.78 -4.27
CA TRP A 137 -7.58 7.89 -3.63
C TRP A 137 -6.63 7.41 -2.54
N ASP A 138 -5.41 7.90 -2.60
CA ASP A 138 -4.39 7.67 -1.58
C ASP A 138 -3.72 9.02 -1.25
N ALA A 139 -3.98 9.51 -0.05
CA ALA A 139 -3.48 10.83 0.39
C ALA A 139 -1.94 10.89 0.41
N MET A 140 -1.28 9.80 0.84
CA MET A 140 0.18 9.72 0.87
C MET A 140 0.77 9.72 -0.55
N ALA A 141 0.19 8.93 -1.46
CA ALA A 141 0.63 8.91 -2.85
C ALA A 141 0.46 10.29 -3.48
N ASN A 142 -0.68 10.95 -3.29
CA ASN A 142 -0.92 12.29 -3.82
C ASN A 142 -0.01 13.35 -3.20
N LEU A 143 0.30 13.25 -1.90
CA LEU A 143 1.27 14.14 -1.24
C LEU A 143 2.67 13.98 -1.86
N LEU A 144 3.14 12.76 -2.03
CA LEU A 144 4.45 12.48 -2.64
C LEU A 144 4.49 12.93 -4.11
N ASN A 145 3.42 12.73 -4.87
CA ASN A 145 3.28 13.22 -6.24
C ASN A 145 3.37 14.74 -6.32
N ALA A 146 2.73 15.47 -5.40
CA ALA A 146 2.82 16.92 -5.33
C ALA A 146 4.26 17.41 -5.10
N HIS A 147 5.12 16.54 -4.54
CA HIS A 147 6.56 16.79 -4.37
C HIS A 147 7.41 16.21 -5.52
N GLY A 148 6.81 15.82 -6.65
CA GLY A 148 7.51 15.43 -7.88
C GLY A 148 8.04 13.99 -7.89
N TYR A 149 7.56 13.12 -7.02
CA TYR A 149 7.87 11.69 -7.07
C TYR A 149 6.84 10.95 -7.94
N VAL A 150 7.26 9.94 -8.66
CA VAL A 150 6.35 8.87 -9.11
C VAL A 150 6.13 7.94 -7.93
N VAL A 151 4.88 7.55 -7.67
CA VAL A 151 4.55 6.62 -6.59
C VAL A 151 3.99 5.34 -7.19
N VAL A 152 4.45 4.21 -6.68
CA VAL A 152 4.06 2.89 -7.16
C VAL A 152 3.58 2.03 -6.02
N LYS A 153 2.44 1.38 -6.20
CA LYS A 153 1.85 0.44 -5.26
C LYS A 153 1.79 -0.93 -5.93
N PRO A 154 2.86 -1.73 -5.85
CA PRO A 154 2.92 -3.02 -6.51
C PRO A 154 2.22 -4.11 -5.70
N SER A 155 1.43 -4.97 -6.35
CA SER A 155 0.99 -6.23 -5.76
C SER A 155 2.13 -7.24 -5.71
N VAL A 156 2.04 -8.17 -4.78
CA VAL A 156 2.98 -9.28 -4.67
C VAL A 156 2.23 -10.57 -4.37
N ARG A 157 2.74 -11.69 -4.84
CA ARG A 157 2.14 -13.00 -4.61
C ARG A 157 2.90 -13.76 -3.54
N PHE A 158 2.17 -14.22 -2.54
CA PHE A 158 2.73 -14.95 -1.41
C PHE A 158 2.61 -16.46 -1.58
N ASP A 159 3.66 -17.15 -1.14
CA ASP A 159 3.63 -18.58 -0.90
C ASP A 159 3.58 -18.82 0.63
N ILE A 160 2.86 -19.85 1.06
CA ILE A 160 2.78 -20.22 2.47
C ILE A 160 4.14 -20.73 2.94
N GLY A 161 4.60 -20.26 4.08
CA GLY A 161 5.84 -20.68 4.73
C GLY A 161 7.00 -19.71 4.59
N TYR A 162 7.15 -19.02 3.46
CA TYR A 162 8.23 -18.06 3.21
C TYR A 162 7.74 -16.77 2.54
N PRO A 163 6.83 -16.03 3.18
CA PRO A 163 6.25 -14.84 2.58
C PRO A 163 7.28 -13.72 2.31
N GLY A 164 8.41 -13.71 3.01
CA GLY A 164 9.43 -12.67 2.85
C GLY A 164 10.03 -12.57 1.44
N GLU A 165 9.99 -13.66 0.67
CA GLU A 165 10.47 -13.66 -0.71
C GLU A 165 9.53 -12.96 -1.70
N ALA A 166 8.23 -12.85 -1.38
CA ALA A 166 7.25 -12.24 -2.25
C ALA A 166 7.60 -10.79 -2.60
N TRP A 167 8.05 -10.03 -1.61
CA TRP A 167 8.36 -8.63 -1.84
C TRP A 167 9.62 -8.43 -2.69
N VAL A 168 10.68 -9.19 -2.47
CA VAL A 168 11.86 -9.06 -3.33
C VAL A 168 11.52 -9.48 -4.77
N LYS A 169 10.71 -10.51 -4.96
CA LYS A 169 10.30 -10.98 -6.30
C LYS A 169 9.39 -9.97 -7.01
N GLY A 170 8.34 -9.50 -6.36
CA GLY A 170 7.33 -8.62 -6.98
C GLY A 170 7.76 -7.16 -7.05
N VAL A 171 8.27 -6.59 -5.96
CA VAL A 171 8.63 -5.16 -5.93
C VAL A 171 9.82 -4.84 -6.84
N THR A 172 10.84 -5.73 -6.88
CA THR A 172 11.98 -5.51 -7.78
C THR A 172 11.60 -5.70 -9.24
N ALA A 173 10.63 -6.58 -9.54
CA ALA A 173 10.09 -6.75 -10.88
C ALA A 173 9.31 -5.51 -11.34
N ALA A 174 8.45 -4.97 -10.49
CA ALA A 174 7.75 -3.71 -10.76
C ALA A 174 8.75 -2.55 -10.99
N ALA A 175 9.84 -2.50 -10.19
CA ALA A 175 10.89 -1.51 -10.38
C ALA A 175 11.60 -1.68 -11.74
N ASN A 176 11.93 -2.91 -12.13
CA ASN A 176 12.51 -3.19 -13.44
C ASN A 176 11.61 -2.73 -14.58
N LYS A 177 10.31 -3.04 -14.48
CA LYS A 177 9.32 -2.63 -15.50
C LYS A 177 9.27 -1.11 -15.67
N LEU A 178 9.24 -0.36 -14.58
CA LEU A 178 9.20 1.11 -14.64
C LEU A 178 10.52 1.73 -15.12
N ILE A 179 11.66 1.11 -14.83
CA ILE A 179 12.97 1.54 -15.36
C ILE A 179 13.01 1.28 -16.88
N GLU A 180 12.58 0.10 -17.32
CA GLU A 180 12.48 -0.25 -18.75
C GLU A 180 11.56 0.74 -19.51
N MET A 181 10.45 1.15 -18.90
CA MET A 181 9.54 2.16 -19.45
C MET A 181 10.11 3.58 -19.44
N GLY A 182 11.30 3.81 -18.87
CA GLY A 182 11.90 5.15 -18.73
C GLY A 182 11.17 6.05 -17.74
N VAL A 183 10.36 5.48 -16.83
CA VAL A 183 9.59 6.19 -15.81
C VAL A 183 10.40 6.39 -14.53
N ALA A 184 11.00 5.30 -14.02
CA ALA A 184 11.76 5.30 -12.77
C ALA A 184 13.25 5.49 -13.00
N ASP A 185 13.87 6.36 -12.20
CA ASP A 185 15.32 6.48 -12.11
C ASP A 185 15.87 5.40 -11.18
N SER A 186 16.63 4.47 -11.73
CA SER A 186 17.20 3.34 -10.99
C SER A 186 18.13 3.74 -9.84
N THR A 187 18.64 4.97 -9.85
CA THR A 187 19.53 5.52 -8.82
C THR A 187 18.78 6.24 -7.70
N ARG A 188 17.47 6.48 -7.85
CA ARG A 188 16.63 7.27 -6.94
C ARG A 188 15.33 6.54 -6.58
N LEU A 189 15.45 5.29 -6.11
CA LEU A 189 14.34 4.47 -5.67
C LEU A 189 14.19 4.55 -4.14
N GLY A 190 12.98 4.84 -3.67
CA GLY A 190 12.59 4.79 -2.26
C GLY A 190 11.53 3.72 -2.01
N VAL A 191 11.41 3.28 -0.77
CA VAL A 191 10.39 2.31 -0.37
C VAL A 191 9.86 2.62 1.03
N HIS A 192 8.56 2.47 1.22
CA HIS A 192 7.97 2.42 2.55
C HIS A 192 6.72 1.55 2.60
N GLY A 193 6.36 1.21 3.82
CA GLY A 193 5.09 0.60 4.09
C GLY A 193 4.68 0.78 5.56
N THR A 194 3.40 0.61 5.80
CA THR A 194 2.81 0.71 7.15
C THR A 194 2.44 -0.68 7.64
N SER A 195 2.66 -0.98 8.93
CA SER A 195 2.25 -2.25 9.53
C SER A 195 2.91 -3.45 8.83
N TYR A 196 2.14 -4.30 8.18
CA TYR A 196 2.67 -5.41 7.37
C TYR A 196 3.55 -4.92 6.21
N GLY A 197 3.25 -3.75 5.64
CA GLY A 197 4.12 -3.09 4.67
C GLY A 197 5.44 -2.58 5.27
N GLY A 198 5.42 -2.14 6.53
CA GLY A 198 6.64 -1.79 7.27
C GLY A 198 7.53 -3.02 7.53
N TYR A 199 6.92 -4.14 7.89
CA TYR A 199 7.58 -5.44 7.96
C TYR A 199 8.19 -5.84 6.61
N ALA A 200 7.41 -5.71 5.54
CA ALA A 200 7.86 -5.93 4.17
C ALA A 200 9.09 -5.08 3.81
N THR A 201 9.05 -3.78 4.17
CA THR A 201 10.15 -2.84 3.94
C THR A 201 11.43 -3.31 4.61
N ASN A 202 11.35 -3.71 5.88
CA ASN A 202 12.51 -4.21 6.61
C ASN A 202 13.11 -5.47 5.97
N LEU A 203 12.28 -6.46 5.62
CA LEU A 203 12.74 -7.67 4.96
C LEU A 203 13.33 -7.38 3.58
N LEU A 204 12.68 -6.54 2.79
CA LEU A 204 13.10 -6.20 1.44
C LEU A 204 14.52 -5.62 1.42
N ILE A 205 14.82 -4.67 2.31
CA ILE A 205 16.14 -4.03 2.36
C ILE A 205 17.26 -4.91 2.93
N THR A 206 16.94 -6.07 3.52
CA THR A 206 17.95 -7.10 3.84
C THR A 206 18.31 -7.96 2.63
N GLN A 207 17.47 -7.97 1.59
CA GLN A 207 17.57 -8.84 0.43
C GLN A 207 18.05 -8.11 -0.83
N THR A 208 17.95 -6.77 -0.85
CA THR A 208 18.38 -5.96 -2.00
C THR A 208 18.89 -4.59 -1.56
N ASN A 209 19.87 -4.05 -2.30
CA ASN A 209 20.46 -2.71 -2.09
C ASN A 209 19.97 -1.66 -3.11
N ARG A 210 18.90 -1.95 -3.84
CA ARG A 210 18.39 -1.08 -4.92
C ARG A 210 17.82 0.22 -4.40
N PHE A 211 17.26 0.22 -3.19
CA PHE A 211 16.61 1.39 -2.61
C PHE A 211 17.63 2.31 -1.93
N LYS A 212 17.45 3.62 -2.10
CA LYS A 212 18.33 4.67 -1.54
C LYS A 212 17.72 5.33 -0.31
N ALA A 213 16.45 5.05 -0.03
CA ALA A 213 15.73 5.45 1.18
C ALA A 213 14.68 4.40 1.51
N ALA A 214 14.55 4.07 2.79
CA ALA A 214 13.50 3.20 3.29
C ALA A 214 12.81 3.83 4.50
N VAL A 215 11.50 3.60 4.64
CA VAL A 215 10.73 4.04 5.82
C VAL A 215 9.86 2.89 6.30
N ASN A 216 10.06 2.49 7.56
CA ASN A 216 9.19 1.55 8.26
C ASN A 216 8.24 2.34 9.15
N ILE A 217 6.94 2.21 8.93
CA ILE A 217 5.89 2.80 9.74
C ILE A 217 5.18 1.68 10.51
N SER A 218 5.37 1.61 11.82
CA SER A 218 4.73 0.62 12.72
C SER A 218 4.86 -0.84 12.25
N GLY A 219 5.95 -1.19 11.57
CA GLY A 219 6.18 -2.54 11.08
C GLY A 219 7.12 -3.33 11.99
N LYS A 220 6.81 -4.60 12.17
CA LYS A 220 7.65 -5.52 12.94
C LYS A 220 8.99 -5.78 12.26
N VAL A 221 9.99 -6.10 13.07
CA VAL A 221 11.36 -6.41 12.61
C VAL A 221 11.85 -7.76 13.10
N ASP A 222 11.25 -8.25 14.19
CA ASP A 222 11.52 -9.55 14.79
C ASP A 222 10.22 -10.34 14.98
N MET A 223 10.12 -11.46 14.26
CA MET A 223 8.96 -12.34 14.35
C MET A 223 8.91 -13.12 15.66
N ILE A 224 10.04 -13.30 16.34
CA ILE A 224 10.10 -14.05 17.59
C ILE A 224 9.52 -13.20 18.72
N SER A 225 10.03 -11.97 18.89
CA SER A 225 9.51 -11.05 19.90
C SER A 225 8.06 -10.65 19.60
N PHE A 226 7.70 -10.43 18.32
CA PHE A 226 6.32 -10.18 17.91
C PHE A 226 5.37 -11.34 18.27
N TYR A 227 5.80 -12.59 18.06
CA TYR A 227 5.00 -13.78 18.34
C TYR A 227 4.71 -13.95 19.82
N THR A 228 5.69 -13.66 20.68
CA THR A 228 5.62 -13.85 22.14
C THR A 228 5.12 -12.62 22.89
N ASP A 229 5.02 -11.46 22.24
CA ASP A 229 4.54 -10.22 22.85
C ASP A 229 3.23 -9.76 22.16
N SER A 230 2.12 -9.87 22.88
CA SER A 230 0.83 -9.39 22.44
C SER A 230 0.26 -8.39 23.44
N PRO A 231 0.31 -7.07 23.16
CA PRO A 231 -0.27 -6.06 24.04
C PRO A 231 -1.80 -6.20 24.18
N ARG A 232 -2.42 -6.88 23.22
CA ARG A 232 -3.83 -7.28 23.29
C ARG A 232 -3.91 -8.68 23.90
N LEU A 233 -4.82 -8.84 24.84
CA LEU A 233 -5.12 -10.15 25.39
C LEU A 233 -5.52 -11.13 24.28
N GLY A 234 -4.95 -12.32 24.31
CA GLY A 234 -5.29 -13.41 23.42
C GLY A 234 -4.20 -13.77 22.43
N VAL A 235 -4.62 -14.47 21.38
CA VAL A 235 -3.74 -15.17 20.42
C VAL A 235 -3.49 -14.42 19.12
N ARG A 236 -3.71 -13.11 19.10
CA ARG A 236 -3.69 -12.36 17.83
C ARG A 236 -2.34 -12.47 17.11
N ASN A 237 -1.23 -12.22 17.79
CA ASN A 237 0.09 -12.25 17.16
C ASN A 237 0.49 -13.68 16.77
N VAL A 238 0.16 -14.65 17.60
CA VAL A 238 0.32 -16.07 17.29
C VAL A 238 -0.47 -16.46 16.05
N HIS A 239 -1.76 -16.09 16.00
CA HIS A 239 -2.62 -16.39 14.85
C HIS A 239 -2.15 -15.69 13.56
N ALA A 240 -1.66 -14.44 13.65
CA ALA A 240 -1.11 -13.71 12.51
C ALA A 240 0.07 -14.46 11.90
N ALA A 241 1.01 -14.92 12.73
CA ALA A 241 2.18 -15.64 12.28
C ALA A 241 1.83 -17.01 11.68
N GLU A 242 1.02 -17.80 12.38
CA GLU A 242 0.79 -19.19 12.01
C GLU A 242 -0.20 -19.38 10.84
N LYS A 243 -1.33 -18.62 10.85
CA LYS A 243 -2.52 -18.97 10.06
C LYS A 243 -3.09 -17.84 9.23
N SER A 244 -2.62 -16.61 9.40
CA SER A 244 -3.20 -15.48 8.68
C SER A 244 -2.15 -14.67 7.94
N GLN A 245 -2.02 -13.38 8.17
CA GLN A 245 -1.27 -12.44 7.33
C GLN A 245 0.20 -12.82 7.13
N ASP A 246 0.87 -13.35 8.15
CA ASP A 246 2.30 -13.66 8.06
C ASP A 246 2.60 -15.01 7.39
N ARG A 247 1.61 -15.87 7.21
CA ARG A 247 1.67 -17.09 6.39
C ARG A 247 2.84 -18.04 6.68
N LEU A 248 3.39 -18.06 7.92
CA LEU A 248 4.49 -18.94 8.23
C LEU A 248 4.08 -20.42 8.27
N GLY A 249 2.81 -20.68 8.60
CA GLY A 249 2.21 -22.01 8.50
C GLY A 249 2.61 -22.99 9.59
N ALA A 250 3.33 -22.54 10.62
CA ALA A 250 3.79 -23.37 11.74
C ALA A 250 4.02 -22.52 13.00
N THR A 251 3.99 -23.15 14.17
CA THR A 251 4.36 -22.49 15.42
C THR A 251 5.87 -22.21 15.49
N LEU A 252 6.27 -21.26 16.34
CA LEU A 252 7.67 -20.94 16.58
C LEU A 252 8.50 -22.18 16.96
N TRP A 253 7.94 -23.05 17.80
CA TRP A 253 8.67 -24.24 18.30
C TRP A 253 8.71 -25.38 17.27
N GLN A 254 7.75 -25.45 16.34
CA GLN A 254 7.76 -26.46 15.28
C GLN A 254 8.79 -26.12 14.19
N GLN A 255 8.91 -24.85 13.82
CA GLN A 255 9.84 -24.39 12.78
C GLN A 255 10.52 -23.05 13.13
N PRO A 256 11.39 -23.03 14.16
CA PRO A 256 12.02 -21.79 14.63
C PRO A 256 12.82 -21.07 13.52
N GLN A 257 13.39 -21.83 12.58
CA GLN A 257 14.17 -21.26 11.46
C GLN A 257 13.36 -20.34 10.57
N LYS A 258 12.05 -20.61 10.40
CA LYS A 258 11.15 -19.72 9.64
C LYS A 258 11.00 -18.37 10.32
N TYR A 259 10.87 -18.36 11.63
CA TYR A 259 10.77 -17.12 12.41
C TYR A 259 12.06 -16.31 12.34
N VAL A 260 13.21 -16.96 12.44
CA VAL A 260 14.53 -16.32 12.24
C VAL A 260 14.64 -15.75 10.82
N ALA A 261 14.31 -16.55 9.79
CA ALA A 261 14.40 -16.14 8.39
C ALA A 261 13.49 -14.93 8.05
N HIS A 262 12.41 -14.76 8.82
CA HIS A 262 11.46 -13.65 8.67
C HIS A 262 11.64 -12.54 9.71
N SER A 263 12.72 -12.56 10.47
CA SER A 263 13.12 -11.50 11.40
C SER A 263 14.22 -10.66 10.78
N ALA A 264 13.85 -9.51 10.19
CA ALA A 264 14.79 -8.64 9.48
C ALA A 264 15.96 -8.18 10.37
N VAL A 265 15.76 -8.06 11.68
CA VAL A 265 16.80 -7.69 12.65
C VAL A 265 17.95 -8.69 12.68
N MET A 266 17.71 -9.98 12.40
CA MET A 266 18.73 -11.02 12.33
C MET A 266 19.70 -10.85 11.14
N PHE A 267 19.31 -10.02 10.16
CA PHE A 267 20.06 -9.72 8.94
C PHE A 267 20.37 -8.22 8.81
N ALA A 268 20.35 -7.49 9.94
CA ALA A 268 20.62 -6.05 9.96
C ALA A 268 22.00 -5.69 9.40
N ASP A 269 22.96 -6.61 9.46
CA ASP A 269 24.30 -6.49 8.84
C ASP A 269 24.26 -6.34 7.32
N ARG A 270 23.22 -6.86 6.65
CA ARG A 270 23.05 -6.76 5.20
C ARG A 270 22.44 -5.43 4.73
N ILE A 271 21.79 -4.70 5.64
CA ILE A 271 21.11 -3.44 5.30
C ILE A 271 22.16 -2.39 4.98
N THR A 272 22.10 -1.83 3.77
CA THR A 272 22.89 -0.68 3.32
C THR A 272 22.04 0.56 3.10
N THR A 273 20.73 0.36 2.92
CA THR A 273 19.75 1.44 2.70
C THR A 273 19.54 2.25 3.98
N PRO A 274 19.65 3.58 3.96
CA PRO A 274 19.26 4.42 5.09
C PRO A 274 17.80 4.15 5.49
N LEU A 275 17.55 3.92 6.79
CA LEU A 275 16.24 3.54 7.31
C LEU A 275 15.70 4.57 8.30
N LEU A 276 14.50 5.09 8.01
CA LEU A 276 13.68 5.85 8.94
C LEU A 276 12.65 4.90 9.57
N LEU A 277 12.64 4.84 10.89
CA LEU A 277 11.68 4.09 11.69
C LEU A 277 10.72 5.07 12.33
N MET A 278 9.40 4.87 12.14
CA MET A 278 8.35 5.71 12.72
C MET A 278 7.33 4.83 13.43
N THR A 279 7.07 5.10 14.72
CA THR A 279 6.17 4.26 15.51
C THR A 279 5.45 5.06 16.59
N GLY A 280 4.23 4.63 16.94
CA GLY A 280 3.49 5.11 18.10
C GLY A 280 3.87 4.30 19.35
N GLU A 281 4.08 4.98 20.48
CA GLU A 281 4.42 4.29 21.75
C GLU A 281 3.24 3.50 22.31
N LEU A 282 2.00 3.88 21.93
CA LEU A 282 0.77 3.18 22.34
C LEU A 282 0.29 2.17 21.28
N ASP A 283 1.16 1.74 20.37
CA ASP A 283 0.81 0.74 19.37
C ASP A 283 0.49 -0.62 20.01
N ALA A 284 -0.79 -0.99 19.98
CA ALA A 284 -1.28 -2.26 20.51
C ALA A 284 -1.28 -3.41 19.48
N ASN A 285 -0.87 -3.15 18.24
CA ASN A 285 -0.78 -4.18 17.19
C ASN A 285 0.65 -4.68 16.99
N VAL A 286 1.58 -3.75 16.83
CA VAL A 286 3.01 -4.02 16.71
C VAL A 286 3.71 -3.18 17.76
N PRO A 287 4.13 -3.79 18.88
CA PRO A 287 4.74 -3.05 19.97
C PRO A 287 5.94 -2.23 19.53
N ALA A 288 6.08 -1.01 20.06
CA ALA A 288 7.20 -0.12 19.77
C ALA A 288 8.56 -0.76 20.04
N LEU A 289 8.61 -1.78 20.92
CA LEU A 289 9.78 -2.61 21.17
C LEU A 289 10.36 -3.19 19.87
N ASN A 290 9.52 -3.69 18.97
CA ASN A 290 9.96 -4.23 17.68
C ASN A 290 10.76 -3.21 16.86
N THR A 291 10.28 -1.96 16.75
CA THR A 291 11.00 -0.90 16.03
C THR A 291 12.32 -0.55 16.74
N ARG A 292 12.32 -0.54 18.07
CA ARG A 292 13.50 -0.25 18.91
C ARG A 292 14.61 -1.28 18.71
N GLU A 293 14.28 -2.56 18.54
CA GLU A 293 15.25 -3.62 18.26
C GLU A 293 16.09 -3.33 17.01
N MET A 294 15.43 -2.98 15.89
CA MET A 294 16.12 -2.62 14.65
C MET A 294 16.97 -1.37 14.81
N TYR A 295 16.48 -0.35 15.53
CA TYR A 295 17.25 0.87 15.76
C TYR A 295 18.58 0.55 16.45
N TYR A 296 18.57 -0.21 17.55
CA TYR A 296 19.79 -0.54 18.26
C TYR A 296 20.70 -1.49 17.47
N ALA A 297 20.15 -2.43 16.71
CA ALA A 297 20.93 -3.30 15.83
C ALA A 297 21.72 -2.50 14.80
N LEU A 298 21.06 -1.57 14.08
CA LEU A 298 21.69 -0.73 13.08
C LEU A 298 22.69 0.26 13.70
N ARG A 299 22.40 0.83 14.87
CA ARG A 299 23.34 1.67 15.63
C ARG A 299 24.60 0.89 16.02
N ARG A 300 24.45 -0.34 16.52
CA ARG A 300 25.57 -1.22 16.86
C ARG A 300 26.45 -1.53 15.67
N LEU A 301 25.85 -1.65 14.49
CA LEU A 301 26.53 -1.94 13.21
C LEU A 301 27.02 -0.67 12.50
N ASN A 302 26.91 0.51 13.12
CA ASN A 302 27.28 1.80 12.55
C ASN A 302 26.60 2.10 11.20
N LYS A 303 25.31 1.74 11.07
CA LYS A 303 24.51 1.95 9.86
C LYS A 303 23.59 3.17 9.98
N PRO A 304 23.26 3.86 8.86
CA PRO A 304 22.41 5.04 8.89
C PRO A 304 20.97 4.67 9.27
N VAL A 305 20.54 5.11 10.44
CA VAL A 305 19.18 4.91 10.95
C VAL A 305 18.71 6.12 11.74
N THR A 306 17.46 6.49 11.55
CA THR A 306 16.73 7.46 12.38
C THR A 306 15.50 6.78 12.95
N TRP A 307 15.20 7.03 14.22
CA TRP A 307 14.00 6.53 14.87
C TRP A 307 13.20 7.68 15.46
N VAL A 308 11.92 7.75 15.12
CA VAL A 308 10.95 8.73 15.60
C VAL A 308 9.84 7.98 16.32
N THR A 309 9.51 8.43 17.53
CA THR A 309 8.40 7.91 18.32
C THR A 309 7.38 9.02 18.57
N TYR A 310 6.10 8.65 18.61
CA TYR A 310 4.99 9.53 18.96
C TYR A 310 4.35 9.00 20.22
N SER A 311 4.50 9.73 21.34
CA SER A 311 4.16 9.25 22.68
C SER A 311 2.67 8.91 22.86
N GLN A 312 1.79 9.58 22.12
CA GLN A 312 0.35 9.31 22.13
C GLN A 312 -0.11 8.58 20.86
N GLY A 313 0.82 8.21 19.99
CA GLY A 313 0.52 7.55 18.72
C GLY A 313 0.17 6.07 18.90
N GLY A 314 -0.80 5.60 18.13
CA GLY A 314 -1.18 4.19 18.02
C GLY A 314 -0.62 3.51 16.78
N HIS A 315 -1.31 2.46 16.33
CA HIS A 315 -0.90 1.68 15.16
C HIS A 315 -1.10 2.44 13.84
N GLY A 316 -0.09 2.43 13.00
CA GLY A 316 -0.16 2.87 11.60
C GLY A 316 0.21 4.31 11.37
N THR A 317 -0.22 5.23 12.21
CA THR A 317 0.12 6.64 12.09
C THR A 317 -0.03 7.35 13.44
N PRO A 318 0.75 8.41 13.67
CA PRO A 318 0.61 9.25 14.88
C PRO A 318 -0.55 10.23 14.68
N LEU A 319 -1.79 9.75 14.74
CA LEU A 319 -2.98 10.61 14.55
C LEU A 319 -3.51 11.18 15.86
N SER A 320 -2.67 11.34 16.88
CA SER A 320 -3.06 11.88 18.18
C SER A 320 -3.32 13.39 18.14
N SER A 321 -2.66 14.12 17.25
CA SER A 321 -2.84 15.55 17.06
C SER A 321 -2.55 15.98 15.61
N LEU A 322 -2.97 17.19 15.25
CA LEU A 322 -2.61 17.80 13.96
C LEU A 322 -1.09 18.09 13.87
N ASP A 323 -0.49 18.43 14.99
CA ASP A 323 0.95 18.69 15.07
C ASP A 323 1.75 17.43 14.81
N ASP A 324 1.39 16.29 15.44
CA ASP A 324 2.01 14.99 15.18
C ASP A 324 1.81 14.56 13.72
N TRP A 325 0.61 14.78 13.17
CA TRP A 325 0.32 14.48 11.77
C TRP A 325 1.20 15.30 10.83
N THR A 326 1.37 16.58 11.11
CA THR A 326 2.20 17.49 10.31
C THR A 326 3.67 17.08 10.40
N ASP A 327 4.20 16.91 11.62
CA ASP A 327 5.59 16.48 11.86
C ASP A 327 5.90 15.14 11.16
N PHE A 328 4.98 14.17 11.22
CA PHE A 328 5.13 12.88 10.55
C PHE A 328 5.34 13.03 9.05
N HIS A 329 4.50 13.81 8.37
CA HIS A 329 4.59 14.00 6.92
C HIS A 329 5.79 14.83 6.51
N GLU A 330 6.13 15.88 7.28
CA GLU A 330 7.32 16.68 7.05
C GLU A 330 8.61 15.86 7.17
N ARG A 331 8.72 15.00 8.19
CA ARG A 331 9.88 14.10 8.35
C ARG A 331 9.98 13.10 7.22
N LEU A 332 8.87 12.52 6.80
CA LEU A 332 8.85 11.58 5.68
C LEU A 332 9.27 12.26 4.37
N LEU A 333 8.75 13.45 4.08
CA LEU A 333 9.14 14.25 2.91
C LEU A 333 10.61 14.67 2.95
N ALA A 334 11.07 15.14 4.11
CA ALA A 334 12.48 15.53 4.31
C ALA A 334 13.43 14.33 4.12
N TRP A 335 13.02 13.13 4.60
CA TRP A 335 13.78 11.89 4.43
C TRP A 335 13.97 11.56 2.94
N TYR A 336 12.89 11.55 2.17
CA TYR A 336 12.98 11.29 0.74
C TYR A 336 13.70 12.39 -0.02
N ALA A 337 13.50 13.66 0.33
CA ALA A 337 14.23 14.76 -0.29
C ALA A 337 15.74 14.62 -0.09
N LYS A 338 16.16 14.27 1.13
CA LYS A 338 17.58 14.06 1.47
C LYS A 338 18.24 12.94 0.67
N HIS A 339 17.52 11.86 0.42
CA HIS A 339 18.13 10.64 -0.14
C HIS A 339 17.81 10.38 -1.62
N LEU A 340 16.75 11.00 -2.16
CA LEU A 340 16.30 10.75 -3.53
C LEU A 340 16.35 11.99 -4.44
N LYS A 341 16.48 13.20 -3.88
CA LYS A 341 16.69 14.40 -4.69
C LYS A 341 18.17 14.72 -4.72
N SER A 342 18.68 15.01 -5.88
CA SER A 342 20.04 15.59 -6.00
C SER A 342 20.09 16.86 -5.15
N ALA A 343 21.18 17.08 -4.40
CA ALA A 343 21.41 18.39 -3.80
C ALA A 343 21.21 19.46 -4.88
N PRO A 344 20.56 20.61 -4.57
CA PRO A 344 20.47 21.70 -5.51
C PRO A 344 21.91 22.01 -5.93
N THR A 345 22.20 21.90 -7.22
CA THR A 345 23.40 22.49 -7.79
C THR A 345 23.30 23.98 -7.47
N LEU A 346 24.06 24.42 -6.48
CA LEU A 346 24.21 25.83 -6.21
C LEU A 346 24.70 26.49 -7.52
N PRO A 347 24.10 27.61 -7.91
CA PRO A 347 24.45 28.31 -9.13
C PRO A 347 25.90 28.81 -9.10
#